data_db7fd65413fa02491eef8d1f6d77bb01
#
_entry.id   db7fd65413fa02491eef8d1f6d77bb01
#
_cell.length_a   1.000
_cell.length_b   1.000
_cell.length_c   1.000
_cell.angle_alpha   90.00
_cell.angle_beta   90.00
_cell.angle_gamma   90.00
#
_symmetry.space_group_name_H-M   'P 1'
#
loop_
_entity.id
_entity.type
_entity.pdbx_description
1 polymer ?
#
loop_
_entity_poly.entity_id
_entity_poly.type
_entity_poly.pdbx_seq_one_letter_code
_entity_poly.pdbx_strand_id
1 'polypeptide(L)'
;MGQYPITSFIGYGALQQIAQNGMIRACVQTVADDITREWIRIEGGDGTAPEAVQALEDAVNDKYHLKDLIHKTASTVGFMGGAFIFIDTGAEGAELELPLRISSLSAEMSQNMDLSFVLVDPVSVTPGDYNSGNPLKADYMTPKWWWVLGQKVHASRLIPVFDNPPPVLLRPSYNFLGIPQAQILWDYVLHWNECRIYTANLLKKVSLLVFKTDVNATLQTPGGVQALDTHMSMFQRYRDNDSVAVCDMTDEDIVNVQTSIAGCTDIVRQSLEMIASINRTPAVKLLGISPSGFNATGDSDI
;
A
#
# COMPACT_ATOMS: atom_id res chain seq x y z
N MET A 1 7.31 21.37 5.64
CA MET A 1 6.84 21.36 4.25
C MET A 1 5.46 20.74 4.26
N GLY A 2 4.42 21.48 3.89
CA GLY A 2 3.09 20.91 3.70
C GLY A 2 3.16 19.92 2.54
N GLN A 3 2.94 18.64 2.81
CA GLN A 3 2.81 17.66 1.75
C GLN A 3 1.45 17.90 1.08
N TYR A 4 1.49 18.27 -0.19
CA TYR A 4 0.29 18.29 -1.00
C TYR A 4 -0.12 16.84 -1.30
N PRO A 5 -1.44 16.52 -1.31
CA PRO A 5 -1.91 15.20 -1.66
C PRO A 5 -1.40 14.81 -3.05
N ILE A 6 -1.04 13.55 -3.23
CA ILE A 6 -0.58 13.02 -4.51
C ILE A 6 -1.78 12.98 -5.48
N THR A 7 -1.77 13.87 -6.48
CA THR A 7 -2.85 14.00 -7.47
C THR A 7 -2.48 13.49 -8.86
N SER A 8 -1.25 13.02 -9.06
CA SER A 8 -0.74 12.50 -10.33
C SER A 8 -0.01 11.17 -10.12
N PHE A 9 0.19 10.43 -11.18
CA PHE A 9 0.98 9.19 -11.14
C PHE A 9 2.43 9.47 -10.72
N ILE A 10 2.88 8.81 -9.66
CA ILE A 10 4.21 9.05 -9.07
C ILE A 10 5.34 8.25 -9.74
N GLY A 11 4.98 7.36 -10.68
CA GLY A 11 5.93 6.50 -11.39
C GLY A 11 6.22 5.18 -10.65
N TYR A 12 6.53 4.16 -11.44
CA TYR A 12 6.76 2.81 -10.92
C TYR A 12 7.96 2.72 -9.97
N GLY A 13 9.03 3.51 -10.20
CA GLY A 13 10.19 3.53 -9.31
C GLY A 13 9.85 3.98 -7.88
N ALA A 14 9.01 5.02 -7.74
CA ALA A 14 8.53 5.46 -6.43
C ALA A 14 7.58 4.44 -5.80
N LEU A 15 6.69 3.83 -6.60
CA LEU A 15 5.77 2.79 -6.13
C LEU A 15 6.51 1.57 -5.56
N GLN A 16 7.60 1.13 -6.20
CA GLN A 16 8.43 0.05 -5.69
C GLN A 16 9.08 0.37 -4.34
N GLN A 17 9.44 1.64 -4.10
CA GLN A 17 9.94 2.07 -2.79
C GLN A 17 8.82 2.08 -1.75
N ILE A 18 7.65 2.62 -2.09
CA ILE A 18 6.47 2.66 -1.22
C ILE A 18 6.00 1.24 -0.87
N ALA A 19 6.05 0.30 -1.80
CA ALA A 19 5.68 -1.10 -1.59
C ALA A 19 6.52 -1.83 -0.52
N GLN A 20 7.66 -1.27 -0.12
CA GLN A 20 8.47 -1.81 0.98
C GLN A 20 7.94 -1.39 2.36
N ASN A 21 7.05 -0.39 2.44
CA ASN A 21 6.45 0.03 3.70
C ASN A 21 5.54 -1.08 4.27
N GLY A 22 5.78 -1.45 5.54
CA GLY A 22 5.08 -2.57 6.18
C GLY A 22 3.56 -2.38 6.27
N MET A 23 3.07 -1.16 6.51
CA MET A 23 1.62 -0.89 6.60
C MET A 23 0.96 -1.01 5.22
N ILE A 24 1.55 -0.42 4.19
CA ILE A 24 1.04 -0.51 2.81
C ILE A 24 1.07 -1.95 2.33
N ARG A 25 2.14 -2.67 2.66
CA ARG A 25 2.27 -4.08 2.34
C ARG A 25 1.18 -4.92 2.98
N ALA A 26 0.90 -4.70 4.27
CA ALA A 26 -0.18 -5.37 4.98
C ALA A 26 -1.55 -5.08 4.33
N CYS A 27 -1.83 -3.81 3.98
CA CYS A 27 -3.07 -3.42 3.32
C CYS A 27 -3.28 -4.15 1.99
N VAL A 28 -2.27 -4.18 1.12
CA VAL A 28 -2.36 -4.81 -0.20
C VAL A 28 -2.44 -6.33 -0.08
N GLN A 29 -1.62 -6.94 0.77
CA GLN A 29 -1.60 -8.39 0.94
C GLN A 29 -2.88 -8.92 1.55
N THR A 30 -3.47 -8.25 2.54
CA THR A 30 -4.76 -8.64 3.10
C THR A 30 -5.84 -8.77 2.03
N VAL A 31 -5.88 -7.86 1.05
CA VAL A 31 -6.84 -7.94 -0.06
C VAL A 31 -6.51 -9.11 -1.00
N ALA A 32 -5.24 -9.31 -1.33
CA ALA A 32 -4.81 -10.40 -2.20
C ALA A 32 -5.09 -11.78 -1.57
N ASP A 33 -4.81 -11.93 -0.27
CA ASP A 33 -5.11 -13.13 0.50
C ASP A 33 -6.61 -13.42 0.52
N ASP A 34 -7.44 -12.38 0.65
CA ASP A 34 -8.90 -12.50 0.66
C ASP A 34 -9.46 -12.99 -0.66
N ILE A 35 -9.01 -12.43 -1.77
CA ILE A 35 -9.45 -12.82 -3.11
C ILE A 35 -9.19 -14.32 -3.34
N THR A 36 -8.16 -14.88 -2.74
CA THR A 36 -7.76 -16.27 -2.94
C THR A 36 -8.03 -17.20 -1.75
N ARG A 37 -8.59 -16.67 -0.66
CA ARG A 37 -8.87 -17.47 0.56
C ARG A 37 -9.82 -18.62 0.28
N GLU A 38 -10.99 -18.29 -0.27
CA GLU A 38 -11.96 -19.29 -0.73
C GLU A 38 -11.83 -19.40 -2.25
N TRP A 39 -11.15 -20.49 -2.68
CA TRP A 39 -10.89 -20.67 -4.09
C TRP A 39 -12.17 -21.09 -4.83
N ILE A 40 -12.16 -20.88 -6.14
CA ILE A 40 -13.28 -21.23 -7.01
C ILE A 40 -13.60 -22.73 -6.93
N ARG A 41 -14.88 -23.06 -6.90
CA ARG A 41 -15.39 -24.41 -7.05
C ARG A 41 -15.96 -24.55 -8.45
N ILE A 42 -15.59 -25.62 -9.15
CA ILE A 42 -16.07 -25.89 -10.49
C ILE A 42 -17.19 -26.93 -10.38
N GLU A 43 -18.37 -26.58 -10.87
CA GLU A 43 -19.53 -27.46 -10.85
C GLU A 43 -19.96 -27.73 -12.29
N GLY A 44 -20.22 -29.00 -12.62
CA GLY A 44 -20.76 -29.39 -13.92
C GLY A 44 -22.26 -29.10 -13.99
N GLY A 45 -22.74 -28.60 -15.15
CA GLY A 45 -24.15 -28.52 -15.42
C GLY A 45 -24.78 -29.90 -15.74
N ASP A 46 -26.11 -29.93 -15.91
CA ASP A 46 -26.84 -31.18 -16.25
C ASP A 46 -26.24 -31.85 -17.49
N GLY A 47 -25.82 -33.11 -17.33
CA GLY A 47 -25.21 -33.91 -18.40
C GLY A 47 -23.69 -33.77 -18.55
N THR A 48 -23.01 -32.96 -17.70
CA THR A 48 -21.55 -32.89 -17.73
C THR A 48 -20.94 -34.13 -17.07
N ALA A 49 -20.00 -34.77 -17.76
CA ALA A 49 -19.30 -35.93 -17.21
C ALA A 49 -18.43 -35.51 -16.01
N PRO A 50 -18.45 -36.21 -14.85
CA PRO A 50 -17.64 -35.89 -13.69
C PRO A 50 -16.14 -35.80 -13.99
N GLU A 51 -15.67 -36.65 -14.93
CA GLU A 51 -14.25 -36.65 -15.40
C GLU A 51 -13.85 -35.35 -16.06
N ALA A 52 -14.79 -34.68 -16.80
CA ALA A 52 -14.51 -33.39 -17.42
C ALA A 52 -14.37 -32.26 -16.39
N VAL A 53 -15.17 -32.32 -15.32
CA VAL A 53 -15.08 -31.37 -14.19
C VAL A 53 -13.73 -31.53 -13.48
N GLN A 54 -13.37 -32.80 -13.17
CA GLN A 54 -12.09 -33.09 -12.52
C GLN A 54 -10.90 -32.68 -13.39
N ALA A 55 -10.93 -32.95 -14.68
CA ALA A 55 -9.86 -32.53 -15.60
C ALA A 55 -9.70 -31.00 -15.66
N LEU A 56 -10.81 -30.26 -15.53
CA LEU A 56 -10.76 -28.80 -15.50
C LEU A 56 -10.22 -28.30 -14.13
N GLU A 57 -10.61 -28.91 -13.02
CA GLU A 57 -10.05 -28.59 -11.70
C GLU A 57 -8.54 -28.85 -11.64
N ASP A 58 -8.08 -29.99 -12.15
CA ASP A 58 -6.66 -30.33 -12.26
C ASP A 58 -5.91 -29.33 -13.14
N ALA A 59 -6.52 -28.91 -14.25
CA ALA A 59 -5.93 -27.90 -15.12
C ALA A 59 -5.80 -26.54 -14.41
N VAL A 60 -6.83 -26.10 -13.70
CA VAL A 60 -6.86 -24.82 -12.99
C VAL A 60 -5.84 -24.80 -11.85
N ASN A 61 -5.77 -25.88 -11.07
CA ASN A 61 -4.97 -25.92 -9.84
C ASN A 61 -3.52 -26.37 -10.11
N ASP A 62 -3.35 -27.46 -10.87
CA ASP A 62 -2.07 -28.14 -10.98
C ASP A 62 -1.30 -27.74 -12.25
N LYS A 63 -1.98 -27.61 -13.41
CA LYS A 63 -1.31 -27.25 -14.65
C LYS A 63 -1.03 -25.75 -14.73
N TYR A 64 -2.02 -24.91 -14.46
CA TYR A 64 -1.92 -23.46 -14.66
C TYR A 64 -1.63 -22.70 -13.37
N HIS A 65 -1.73 -23.31 -12.20
CA HIS A 65 -1.53 -22.69 -10.89
C HIS A 65 -2.28 -21.35 -10.76
N LEU A 66 -3.54 -21.30 -11.23
CA LEU A 66 -4.29 -20.05 -11.36
C LEU A 66 -4.50 -19.35 -10.02
N LYS A 67 -4.60 -20.08 -8.92
CA LYS A 67 -4.71 -19.49 -7.59
C LYS A 67 -3.50 -18.61 -7.25
N ASP A 68 -2.30 -19.11 -7.47
CA ASP A 68 -1.05 -18.37 -7.22
C ASP A 68 -0.89 -17.22 -8.20
N LEU A 69 -1.27 -17.41 -9.47
CA LEU A 69 -1.25 -16.38 -10.48
C LEU A 69 -2.18 -15.22 -10.08
N ILE A 70 -3.41 -15.51 -9.68
CA ILE A 70 -4.39 -14.48 -9.27
C ILE A 70 -3.94 -13.76 -8.00
N HIS A 71 -3.40 -14.49 -7.00
CA HIS A 71 -2.84 -13.89 -5.80
C HIS A 71 -1.71 -12.88 -6.12
N LYS A 72 -0.75 -13.30 -6.94
CA LYS A 72 0.35 -12.43 -7.39
C LYS A 72 -0.17 -11.24 -8.20
N THR A 73 -1.15 -11.49 -9.09
CA THR A 73 -1.79 -10.44 -9.89
C THR A 73 -2.46 -9.40 -8.99
N ALA A 74 -3.27 -9.85 -8.02
CA ALA A 74 -3.94 -8.95 -7.06
C ALA A 74 -2.94 -8.11 -6.24
N SER A 75 -1.85 -8.73 -5.78
CA SER A 75 -0.76 -8.02 -5.10
C SER A 75 -0.12 -6.96 -6.01
N THR A 76 0.17 -7.30 -7.27
CA THR A 76 0.76 -6.37 -8.24
C THR A 76 -0.20 -5.23 -8.56
N VAL A 77 -1.50 -5.50 -8.72
CA VAL A 77 -2.55 -4.47 -8.88
C VAL A 77 -2.55 -3.50 -7.72
N GLY A 78 -2.50 -3.98 -6.49
CA GLY A 78 -2.48 -3.13 -5.31
C GLY A 78 -1.23 -2.23 -5.22
N PHE A 79 -0.06 -2.75 -5.56
CA PHE A 79 1.19 -1.99 -5.50
C PHE A 79 1.40 -1.07 -6.70
N MET A 80 1.12 -1.54 -7.93
CA MET A 80 1.46 -0.85 -9.17
C MET A 80 0.27 -0.24 -9.90
N GLY A 81 -0.96 -0.47 -9.42
CA GLY A 81 -2.19 0.00 -10.04
C GLY A 81 -2.76 -0.94 -11.10
N GLY A 82 -2.02 -1.95 -11.48
CA GLY A 82 -2.45 -2.97 -12.42
C GLY A 82 -1.36 -3.98 -12.73
N ALA A 83 -1.74 -4.98 -13.48
CA ALA A 83 -0.87 -6.05 -13.96
C ALA A 83 -1.36 -6.54 -15.33
N PHE A 84 -0.52 -7.24 -16.05
CA PHE A 84 -0.90 -7.90 -17.28
C PHE A 84 -0.74 -9.41 -17.14
N ILE A 85 -1.70 -10.18 -17.60
CA ILE A 85 -1.57 -11.63 -17.74
C ILE A 85 -1.37 -11.91 -19.22
N PHE A 86 -0.20 -12.39 -19.57
CA PHE A 86 0.12 -12.83 -20.93
C PHE A 86 -0.37 -14.26 -21.16
N ILE A 87 -1.06 -14.46 -22.26
CA ILE A 87 -1.50 -15.77 -22.72
C ILE A 87 -0.41 -16.30 -23.65
N ASP A 88 0.42 -17.16 -23.10
CA ASP A 88 1.49 -17.80 -23.85
C ASP A 88 0.96 -19.04 -24.56
N THR A 89 1.16 -19.06 -25.85
CA THR A 89 0.77 -20.15 -26.76
C THR A 89 1.97 -20.77 -27.48
N GLY A 90 3.19 -20.42 -27.02
CA GLY A 90 4.43 -20.78 -27.73
C GLY A 90 4.69 -19.94 -28.99
N ALA A 91 3.90 -18.87 -29.23
CA ALA A 91 4.10 -17.97 -30.37
C ALA A 91 5.33 -17.07 -30.12
N GLU A 92 6.13 -16.83 -31.15
CA GLU A 92 7.32 -15.99 -31.07
C GLU A 92 7.38 -14.92 -32.19
N GLY A 93 8.15 -13.88 -31.95
CA GLY A 93 8.48 -12.86 -32.93
C GLY A 93 7.25 -12.19 -33.57
N ALA A 94 7.11 -12.29 -34.88
CA ALA A 94 6.02 -11.65 -35.64
C ALA A 94 4.64 -12.24 -35.34
N GLU A 95 4.55 -13.47 -34.82
CA GLU A 95 3.27 -14.10 -34.48
C GLU A 95 2.62 -13.43 -33.27
N LEU A 96 3.40 -12.83 -32.38
CA LEU A 96 2.89 -12.07 -31.24
C LEU A 96 2.13 -10.79 -31.65
N GLU A 97 2.40 -10.26 -32.84
CA GLU A 97 1.68 -9.12 -33.38
C GLU A 97 0.28 -9.46 -33.93
N LEU A 98 0.02 -10.74 -34.16
CA LEU A 98 -1.26 -11.20 -34.67
C LEU A 98 -2.27 -11.42 -33.54
N PRO A 99 -3.56 -11.14 -33.80
CA PRO A 99 -4.61 -11.41 -32.82
C PRO A 99 -4.63 -12.88 -32.40
N LEU A 100 -4.82 -13.11 -31.10
CA LEU A 100 -5.01 -14.45 -30.57
C LEU A 100 -6.36 -15.01 -31.03
N ARG A 101 -6.35 -16.16 -31.74
CA ARG A 101 -7.54 -16.85 -32.25
C ARG A 101 -7.56 -18.26 -31.73
N ILE A 102 -8.14 -18.47 -30.55
CA ILE A 102 -8.23 -19.81 -29.94
C ILE A 102 -9.38 -20.62 -30.56
N SER A 103 -10.48 -19.97 -30.97
CA SER A 103 -11.67 -20.60 -31.51
C SER A 103 -11.50 -21.28 -32.91
N SER A 104 -10.38 -21.00 -33.59
CA SER A 104 -10.08 -21.60 -34.92
C SER A 104 -9.18 -22.84 -34.85
N LEU A 105 -8.76 -23.23 -33.63
CA LEU A 105 -7.92 -24.41 -33.46
C LEU A 105 -8.76 -25.68 -33.58
N SER A 106 -8.27 -26.66 -34.36
CA SER A 106 -8.82 -28.01 -34.31
C SER A 106 -8.59 -28.64 -32.94
N ALA A 107 -9.42 -29.63 -32.56
CA ALA A 107 -9.27 -30.34 -31.31
C ALA A 107 -7.87 -30.94 -31.13
N GLU A 108 -7.23 -31.40 -32.20
CA GLU A 108 -5.87 -31.94 -32.20
C GLU A 108 -4.81 -30.84 -31.94
N MET A 109 -4.97 -29.66 -32.54
CA MET A 109 -4.08 -28.52 -32.31
C MET A 109 -4.24 -27.98 -30.88
N SER A 110 -5.48 -27.97 -30.37
CA SER A 110 -5.77 -27.55 -28.99
C SER A 110 -5.13 -28.47 -27.94
N GLN A 111 -5.10 -29.79 -28.19
CA GLN A 111 -4.45 -30.76 -27.29
C GLN A 111 -2.92 -30.65 -27.26
N ASN A 112 -2.31 -30.23 -28.36
CA ASN A 112 -0.86 -30.08 -28.48
C ASN A 112 -0.34 -28.68 -28.15
N MET A 113 -1.22 -27.73 -27.82
CA MET A 113 -0.85 -26.37 -27.50
C MET A 113 -0.40 -26.29 -26.06
N ASP A 114 0.84 -25.90 -25.85
CA ASP A 114 1.38 -25.65 -24.52
C ASP A 114 0.94 -24.27 -24.04
N LEU A 115 -0.31 -24.19 -23.63
CA LEU A 115 -0.90 -22.95 -23.11
C LEU A 115 -0.41 -22.70 -21.70
N SER A 116 0.11 -21.50 -21.45
CA SER A 116 0.45 -21.04 -20.11
C SER A 116 0.04 -19.57 -19.87
N PHE A 117 -0.03 -19.18 -18.61
CA PHE A 117 -0.38 -17.82 -18.21
C PHE A 117 0.77 -17.22 -17.42
N VAL A 118 1.27 -16.10 -17.89
CA VAL A 118 2.44 -15.44 -17.31
C VAL A 118 2.06 -14.05 -16.80
N LEU A 119 2.35 -13.78 -15.52
CA LEU A 119 2.22 -12.44 -14.97
C LEU A 119 3.32 -11.54 -15.52
N VAL A 120 2.92 -10.43 -16.15
CA VAL A 120 3.83 -9.42 -16.66
C VAL A 120 3.67 -8.13 -15.86
N ASP A 121 4.77 -7.67 -15.29
CA ASP A 121 4.81 -6.43 -14.50
C ASP A 121 4.58 -5.21 -15.42
N PRO A 122 3.73 -4.25 -15.02
CA PRO A 122 3.44 -3.07 -15.81
C PRO A 122 4.67 -2.18 -16.09
N VAL A 123 5.73 -2.30 -15.32
CA VAL A 123 7.02 -1.62 -15.56
C VAL A 123 7.60 -2.01 -16.92
N SER A 124 7.41 -3.26 -17.34
CA SER A 124 7.94 -3.81 -18.59
C SER A 124 7.04 -3.57 -19.81
N VAL A 125 5.86 -2.99 -19.60
CA VAL A 125 4.84 -2.83 -20.64
C VAL A 125 4.58 -1.37 -20.93
N THR A 126 4.60 -1.00 -22.22
CA THR A 126 4.21 0.35 -22.67
C THR A 126 3.11 0.26 -23.72
N PRO A 127 2.14 1.20 -23.73
CA PRO A 127 1.05 1.16 -24.69
C PRO A 127 1.56 1.48 -26.10
N GLY A 128 0.99 0.83 -27.09
CA GLY A 128 1.09 1.21 -28.49
C GLY A 128 0.06 2.27 -28.87
N ASP A 129 -0.33 2.30 -30.16
CA ASP A 129 -1.29 3.28 -30.66
C ASP A 129 -2.69 3.04 -30.07
N TYR A 130 -3.35 4.13 -29.73
CA TYR A 130 -4.73 4.14 -29.26
C TYR A 130 -5.52 5.32 -29.83
N ASN A 131 -6.82 5.16 -29.93
CA ASN A 131 -7.70 6.21 -30.42
C ASN A 131 -7.97 7.26 -29.34
N SER A 132 -7.37 8.43 -29.45
CA SER A 132 -7.62 9.60 -28.57
C SER A 132 -8.55 10.65 -29.19
N GLY A 133 -8.85 10.57 -30.49
CA GLY A 133 -9.53 11.62 -31.25
C GLY A 133 -11.04 11.49 -31.33
N ASN A 134 -11.60 10.29 -31.17
CA ASN A 134 -13.03 10.09 -31.35
C ASN A 134 -13.66 9.25 -30.22
N PRO A 135 -14.34 9.93 -29.26
CA PRO A 135 -14.96 9.24 -28.12
C PRO A 135 -16.20 8.42 -28.47
N LEU A 136 -16.75 8.55 -29.69
CA LEU A 136 -17.92 7.79 -30.15
C LEU A 136 -17.55 6.39 -30.66
N LYS A 137 -16.26 6.09 -30.78
CA LYS A 137 -15.79 4.77 -31.21
C LYS A 137 -15.53 3.85 -30.01
N ALA A 138 -15.83 2.57 -30.16
CA ALA A 138 -15.62 1.57 -29.11
C ALA A 138 -14.14 1.38 -28.71
N ASP A 139 -13.20 1.71 -29.62
CA ASP A 139 -11.77 1.64 -29.37
C ASP A 139 -11.18 2.92 -28.74
N TYR A 140 -12.04 3.84 -28.29
CA TYR A 140 -11.59 5.08 -27.65
C TYR A 140 -10.80 4.80 -26.39
N MET A 141 -9.59 5.38 -26.29
CA MET A 141 -8.66 5.18 -25.20
C MET A 141 -8.37 3.69 -24.87
N THR A 142 -8.27 2.87 -25.94
CA THR A 142 -7.93 1.45 -25.82
C THR A 142 -6.74 1.13 -26.72
N PRO A 143 -5.59 0.71 -26.16
CA PRO A 143 -4.44 0.30 -26.95
C PRO A 143 -4.74 -0.94 -27.80
N LYS A 144 -4.29 -0.94 -29.05
CA LYS A 144 -4.46 -2.07 -29.98
C LYS A 144 -3.35 -3.11 -29.83
N TRP A 145 -2.19 -2.66 -29.37
CA TRP A 145 -1.02 -3.49 -29.06
C TRP A 145 -0.22 -2.86 -27.92
N TRP A 146 0.67 -3.67 -27.39
CA TRP A 146 1.55 -3.31 -26.30
C TRP A 146 3.00 -3.61 -26.69
N TRP A 147 3.91 -2.83 -26.15
CA TRP A 147 5.33 -3.10 -26.22
C TRP A 147 5.79 -3.71 -24.90
N VAL A 148 6.28 -4.95 -24.94
CA VAL A 148 6.82 -5.65 -23.78
C VAL A 148 8.34 -5.75 -23.97
N LEU A 149 9.11 -4.94 -23.26
CA LEU A 149 10.56 -4.86 -23.40
C LEU A 149 11.04 -4.77 -24.87
N GLY A 150 10.33 -4.02 -25.71
CA GLY A 150 10.67 -3.84 -27.13
C GLY A 150 10.03 -4.86 -28.07
N GLN A 151 9.40 -5.91 -27.57
CA GLN A 151 8.61 -6.85 -28.37
C GLN A 151 7.17 -6.32 -28.51
N LYS A 152 6.68 -6.25 -29.73
CA LYS A 152 5.30 -5.85 -30.01
C LYS A 152 4.36 -7.03 -29.86
N VAL A 153 3.31 -6.84 -29.03
CA VAL A 153 2.33 -7.87 -28.67
C VAL A 153 0.92 -7.35 -28.91
N HIS A 154 0.10 -8.12 -29.61
CA HIS A 154 -1.31 -7.76 -29.85
C HIS A 154 -2.11 -7.75 -28.54
N ALA A 155 -3.01 -6.76 -28.39
CA ALA A 155 -3.77 -6.56 -27.14
C ALA A 155 -4.59 -7.79 -26.71
N SER A 156 -5.04 -8.64 -27.65
CA SER A 156 -5.76 -9.88 -27.31
C SER A 156 -4.93 -10.94 -26.59
N ARG A 157 -3.60 -10.81 -26.57
CA ARG A 157 -2.69 -11.74 -25.88
C ARG A 157 -2.30 -11.29 -24.48
N LEU A 158 -2.64 -10.05 -24.12
CA LEU A 158 -2.38 -9.47 -22.81
C LEU A 158 -3.70 -9.06 -22.17
N ILE A 159 -4.01 -9.66 -21.04
CA ILE A 159 -5.21 -9.34 -20.25
C ILE A 159 -4.80 -8.26 -19.23
N PRO A 160 -5.20 -6.99 -19.39
CA PRO A 160 -4.96 -5.98 -18.37
C PRO A 160 -5.89 -6.22 -17.18
N VAL A 161 -5.32 -6.34 -15.99
CA VAL A 161 -6.03 -6.47 -14.73
C VAL A 161 -5.73 -5.24 -13.88
N PHE A 162 -6.75 -4.50 -13.49
CA PHE A 162 -6.60 -3.29 -12.69
C PHE A 162 -7.84 -2.98 -11.88
N ASP A 163 -7.66 -2.19 -10.82
CA ASP A 163 -8.72 -1.59 -10.01
C ASP A 163 -8.56 -0.06 -10.01
N ASN A 164 -9.53 0.66 -9.45
CA ASN A 164 -9.51 2.11 -9.30
C ASN A 164 -9.17 2.86 -10.62
N PRO A 165 -9.99 2.73 -11.68
CA PRO A 165 -9.68 3.34 -12.96
C PRO A 165 -9.57 4.86 -12.85
N PRO A 166 -8.51 5.49 -13.39
CA PRO A 166 -8.37 6.94 -13.40
C PRO A 166 -9.36 7.58 -14.38
N PRO A 167 -9.63 8.88 -14.24
CA PRO A 167 -10.40 9.64 -15.23
C PRO A 167 -9.84 9.42 -16.65
N VAL A 168 -10.72 9.42 -17.64
CA VAL A 168 -10.40 9.00 -19.03
C VAL A 168 -9.15 9.70 -19.59
N LEU A 169 -9.02 11.01 -19.38
CA LEU A 169 -7.88 11.78 -19.88
C LEU A 169 -6.54 11.46 -19.18
N LEU A 170 -6.60 10.88 -17.99
CA LEU A 170 -5.41 10.47 -17.22
C LEU A 170 -4.99 9.02 -17.47
N ARG A 171 -5.82 8.21 -18.15
CA ARG A 171 -5.49 6.80 -18.44
C ARG A 171 -4.11 6.58 -19.03
N PRO A 172 -3.65 7.38 -20.03
CA PRO A 172 -2.30 7.18 -20.59
C PRO A 172 -1.18 7.38 -19.55
N SER A 173 -1.36 8.31 -18.61
CA SER A 173 -0.38 8.55 -17.54
C SER A 173 -0.25 7.38 -16.58
N TYR A 174 -1.31 6.58 -16.44
CA TYR A 174 -1.34 5.35 -15.62
C TYR A 174 -1.14 4.08 -16.45
N ASN A 175 -0.54 4.22 -17.63
CA ASN A 175 -0.31 3.07 -18.53
C ASN A 175 -1.59 2.30 -18.88
N PHE A 176 -2.75 3.00 -18.97
CA PHE A 176 -4.10 2.44 -19.16
C PHE A 176 -4.53 1.43 -18.09
N LEU A 177 -3.89 1.46 -16.93
CA LEU A 177 -4.21 0.68 -15.74
C LEU A 177 -4.94 1.55 -14.70
N GLY A 178 -5.00 1.10 -13.47
CA GLY A 178 -5.65 1.79 -12.36
C GLY A 178 -4.72 2.69 -11.55
N ILE A 179 -5.32 3.42 -10.60
CA ILE A 179 -4.56 4.17 -9.60
C ILE A 179 -4.07 3.17 -8.55
N PRO A 180 -2.75 3.10 -8.28
CA PRO A 180 -2.20 2.16 -7.31
C PRO A 180 -2.78 2.36 -5.91
N GLN A 181 -3.26 1.31 -5.28
CA GLN A 181 -3.73 1.38 -3.89
C GLN A 181 -2.62 1.86 -2.95
N ALA A 182 -1.38 1.43 -3.20
CA ALA A 182 -0.21 1.90 -2.49
C ALA A 182 -0.03 3.43 -2.56
N GLN A 183 -0.30 4.05 -3.71
CA GLN A 183 -0.28 5.50 -3.89
C GLN A 183 -1.41 6.19 -3.11
N ILE A 184 -2.62 5.63 -3.16
CA ILE A 184 -3.79 6.16 -2.43
C ILE A 184 -3.54 6.15 -0.92
N LEU A 185 -2.95 5.07 -0.41
CA LEU A 185 -2.69 4.88 1.02
C LEU A 185 -1.51 5.70 1.54
N TRP A 186 -0.60 6.12 0.66
CA TRP A 186 0.68 6.70 1.06
C TRP A 186 0.54 7.92 1.96
N ASP A 187 -0.32 8.88 1.59
CA ASP A 187 -0.53 10.10 2.37
C ASP A 187 -1.09 9.79 3.76
N TYR A 188 -1.99 8.82 3.88
CA TYR A 188 -2.57 8.40 5.16
C TYR A 188 -1.55 7.68 6.04
N VAL A 189 -0.69 6.87 5.46
CA VAL A 189 0.39 6.19 6.20
C VAL A 189 1.44 7.18 6.67
N LEU A 190 1.79 8.19 5.87
CA LEU A 190 2.67 9.27 6.29
C LEU A 190 2.08 10.05 7.46
N HIS A 191 0.82 10.45 7.36
CA HIS A 191 0.13 11.15 8.43
C HIS A 191 0.10 10.33 9.73
N TRP A 192 -0.22 9.04 9.66
CA TRP A 192 -0.16 8.15 10.81
C TRP A 192 1.24 8.07 11.43
N ASN A 193 2.28 7.96 10.62
CA ASN A 193 3.66 7.98 11.09
C ASN A 193 4.02 9.29 11.80
N GLU A 194 3.60 10.44 11.24
CA GLU A 194 3.77 11.74 11.86
C GLU A 194 3.07 11.82 13.22
N CYS A 195 1.81 11.39 13.30
CA CYS A 195 1.07 11.36 14.58
C CYS A 195 1.81 10.54 15.63
N ARG A 196 2.37 9.39 15.27
CA ARG A 196 3.17 8.54 16.18
C ARG A 196 4.45 9.24 16.65
N ILE A 197 5.18 9.87 15.72
CA ILE A 197 6.42 10.58 16.02
C ILE A 197 6.14 11.76 16.96
N TYR A 198 5.13 12.58 16.65
CA TYR A 198 4.78 13.73 17.47
C TYR A 198 4.26 13.31 18.85
N THR A 199 3.46 12.24 18.93
CA THR A 199 3.02 11.67 20.21
C THR A 199 4.22 11.19 21.03
N ALA A 200 5.15 10.46 20.43
CA ALA A 200 6.36 10.01 21.11
C ALA A 200 7.24 11.18 21.59
N ASN A 201 7.36 12.23 20.77
CA ASN A 201 8.10 13.44 21.13
C ASN A 201 7.40 14.23 22.24
N LEU A 202 6.06 14.28 22.21
CA LEU A 202 5.29 14.91 23.28
C LEU A 202 5.50 14.16 24.60
N LEU A 203 5.43 12.83 24.59
CA LEU A 203 5.69 12.00 25.78
C LEU A 203 7.07 12.26 26.39
N LYS A 204 8.10 12.47 25.55
CA LYS A 204 9.45 12.85 26.04
C LYS A 204 9.45 14.23 26.68
N LYS A 205 8.59 15.16 26.26
CA LYS A 205 8.52 16.54 26.74
C LYS A 205 7.55 16.75 27.90
N VAL A 206 6.71 15.76 28.20
CA VAL A 206 5.69 15.85 29.29
C VAL A 206 6.31 16.11 30.65
N SER A 207 7.55 15.72 30.88
CA SER A 207 8.29 16.01 32.08
C SER A 207 9.18 17.27 31.92
N LEU A 208 8.59 18.37 31.42
CA LEU A 208 9.30 19.65 31.44
C LEU A 208 9.39 20.16 32.90
N LEU A 209 10.58 20.08 33.42
CA LEU A 209 10.90 20.73 34.70
C LEU A 209 11.34 22.14 34.42
N VAL A 210 10.65 23.10 35.00
CA VAL A 210 11.03 24.51 34.95
C VAL A 210 11.79 24.86 36.24
N PHE A 211 13.06 25.12 36.06
CA PHE A 211 13.92 25.59 37.12
C PHE A 211 13.81 27.12 37.21
N LYS A 212 13.28 27.62 38.31
CA LYS A 212 13.13 29.04 38.55
C LYS A 212 14.29 29.52 39.40
N THR A 213 15.08 30.46 38.90
CA THR A 213 16.16 31.15 39.60
C THR A 213 16.16 32.62 39.20
N ASP A 214 16.76 33.47 39.98
CA ASP A 214 16.95 34.88 39.61
C ASP A 214 18.08 34.99 38.57
N VAL A 215 17.69 34.86 37.30
CA VAL A 215 18.60 34.95 36.16
C VAL A 215 19.32 36.29 36.09
N ASN A 216 18.64 37.41 36.46
CA ASN A 216 19.24 38.73 36.40
C ASN A 216 20.36 38.91 37.44
N ALA A 217 20.14 38.47 38.67
CA ALA A 217 21.16 38.47 39.69
C ALA A 217 22.35 37.59 39.32
N THR A 218 22.08 36.41 38.77
CA THR A 218 23.10 35.46 38.31
C THR A 218 23.94 36.00 37.15
N LEU A 219 23.33 36.66 36.18
CA LEU A 219 24.04 37.26 35.03
C LEU A 219 24.92 38.45 35.40
N GLN A 220 24.60 39.19 36.49
CA GLN A 220 25.37 40.34 36.95
C GLN A 220 26.60 39.92 37.80
N THR A 221 26.65 38.67 38.26
CA THR A 221 27.74 38.14 39.06
C THR A 221 28.89 37.64 38.17
N PRO A 222 30.16 38.05 38.42
CA PRO A 222 31.29 37.50 37.65
C PRO A 222 31.37 35.97 37.75
N GLY A 223 31.31 35.28 36.61
CA GLY A 223 31.29 33.81 36.57
C GLY A 223 29.93 33.17 36.80
N GLY A 224 28.86 33.95 37.01
CA GLY A 224 27.51 33.43 37.28
C GLY A 224 26.93 32.58 36.14
N VAL A 225 27.20 32.94 34.88
CA VAL A 225 26.76 32.16 33.72
C VAL A 225 27.37 30.75 33.72
N GLN A 226 28.68 30.63 34.01
CA GLN A 226 29.36 29.34 34.07
C GLN A 226 28.90 28.50 35.26
N ALA A 227 28.63 29.14 36.39
CA ALA A 227 28.07 28.47 37.57
C ALA A 227 26.68 27.93 37.28
N LEU A 228 25.81 28.72 36.61
CA LEU A 228 24.47 28.30 36.20
C LEU A 228 24.52 27.14 35.19
N ASP A 229 25.39 27.21 34.17
CA ASP A 229 25.55 26.15 33.19
C ASP A 229 26.04 24.83 33.82
N THR A 230 27.01 24.93 34.76
CA THR A 230 27.49 23.79 35.53
C THR A 230 26.38 23.19 36.39
N HIS A 231 25.59 24.03 37.07
CA HIS A 231 24.48 23.59 37.91
C HIS A 231 23.39 22.91 37.08
N MET A 232 23.02 23.48 35.92
CA MET A 232 22.05 22.88 34.99
C MET A 232 22.54 21.57 34.40
N SER A 233 23.83 21.46 34.09
CA SER A 233 24.41 20.21 33.57
C SER A 233 24.45 19.10 34.62
N MET A 234 24.77 19.44 35.87
CA MET A 234 24.67 18.52 37.01
C MET A 234 23.24 18.09 37.26
N PHE A 235 22.28 19.03 37.25
CA PHE A 235 20.87 18.76 37.42
C PHE A 235 20.34 17.78 36.34
N GLN A 236 20.66 17.99 35.07
CA GLN A 236 20.32 17.06 33.99
C GLN A 236 20.90 15.67 34.22
N ARG A 237 22.17 15.59 34.59
CA ARG A 237 22.90 14.34 34.80
C ARG A 237 22.31 13.51 35.94
N TYR A 238 22.00 14.14 37.06
CA TYR A 238 21.43 13.45 38.23
C TYR A 238 19.97 13.06 37.97
N ARG A 239 19.21 13.94 37.34
CA ARG A 239 17.83 13.62 36.96
C ARG A 239 17.72 12.41 36.00
N ASP A 240 18.58 12.38 34.98
CA ASP A 240 18.51 11.35 33.96
C ASP A 240 19.04 9.99 34.42
N ASN A 241 19.99 10.00 35.38
CA ASN A 241 20.59 8.76 35.88
C ASN A 241 19.95 8.25 37.20
N ASP A 242 19.63 9.15 38.13
CA ASP A 242 19.23 8.77 39.49
C ASP A 242 17.83 9.24 39.89
N SER A 243 17.13 9.97 38.97
CA SER A 243 15.80 10.54 39.20
C SER A 243 15.75 11.49 40.45
N VAL A 244 16.87 12.01 40.85
CA VAL A 244 17.02 12.92 41.99
C VAL A 244 17.28 14.33 41.48
N ALA A 245 16.53 15.31 42.00
CA ALA A 245 16.76 16.72 41.74
C ALA A 245 17.20 17.41 43.05
N VAL A 246 18.26 18.22 42.98
CA VAL A 246 18.73 19.01 44.08
C VAL A 246 18.60 20.48 43.70
N CYS A 247 17.90 21.27 44.53
CA CYS A 247 17.72 22.71 44.35
C CYS A 247 18.01 23.44 45.65
N ASP A 248 18.34 24.72 45.55
CA ASP A 248 18.52 25.58 46.73
C ASP A 248 17.15 25.93 47.32
N MET A 249 17.06 25.83 48.66
CA MET A 249 15.81 26.00 49.38
C MET A 249 15.29 27.45 49.37
N THR A 250 16.16 28.41 49.11
CA THR A 250 15.85 29.85 49.25
C THR A 250 15.55 30.54 47.92
N ASP A 251 16.29 30.21 46.88
CA ASP A 251 16.32 30.97 45.63
C ASP A 251 15.85 30.18 44.41
N GLU A 252 15.56 28.87 44.56
CA GLU A 252 15.21 27.98 43.45
C GLU A 252 13.88 27.28 43.67
N ASP A 253 13.08 27.21 42.67
CA ASP A 253 11.80 26.47 42.66
C ASP A 253 11.70 25.62 41.41
N ILE A 254 11.27 24.39 41.60
CA ILE A 254 11.08 23.45 40.52
C ILE A 254 9.57 23.24 40.28
N VAL A 255 9.10 23.67 39.11
CA VAL A 255 7.72 23.45 38.72
C VAL A 255 7.63 22.39 37.65
N ASN A 256 6.92 21.32 37.96
CA ASN A 256 6.59 20.32 36.97
C ASN A 256 5.40 20.80 36.17
N VAL A 257 5.65 21.18 34.92
CA VAL A 257 4.58 21.53 33.95
C VAL A 257 4.04 20.25 33.33
N GLN A 258 2.92 19.76 33.85
CA GLN A 258 2.24 18.61 33.29
C GLN A 258 1.47 19.04 32.03
N THR A 259 1.91 18.56 30.86
CA THR A 259 1.14 18.69 29.63
C THR A 259 0.16 17.53 29.55
N SER A 260 -1.11 17.80 29.30
CA SER A 260 -2.11 16.76 29.11
C SER A 260 -1.80 15.96 27.84
N ILE A 261 -1.60 14.65 28.00
CA ILE A 261 -1.48 13.67 26.90
C ILE A 261 -2.81 12.98 26.57
N ALA A 262 -3.87 13.41 27.25
CA ALA A 262 -5.21 12.89 26.99
C ALA A 262 -5.59 13.13 25.51
N GLY A 263 -6.10 12.12 24.84
CA GLY A 263 -6.49 12.18 23.44
C GLY A 263 -5.41 11.86 22.40
N CYS A 264 -4.12 11.88 22.77
CA CYS A 264 -3.05 11.54 21.81
C CYS A 264 -3.17 10.10 21.29
N THR A 265 -3.54 9.17 22.14
CA THR A 265 -3.78 7.76 21.78
C THR A 265 -4.95 7.64 20.83
N ASP A 266 -6.00 8.43 21.02
CA ASP A 266 -7.18 8.42 20.16
C ASP A 266 -6.87 8.97 18.78
N ILE A 267 -6.03 10.01 18.66
CA ILE A 267 -5.60 10.55 17.37
C ILE A 267 -4.82 9.50 16.57
N VAL A 268 -3.88 8.81 17.21
CA VAL A 268 -3.10 7.74 16.57
C VAL A 268 -4.00 6.60 16.13
N ARG A 269 -4.98 6.20 16.96
CA ARG A 269 -5.95 5.17 16.64
C ARG A 269 -6.86 5.59 15.48
N GLN A 270 -7.44 6.79 15.52
CA GLN A 270 -8.29 7.30 14.44
C GLN A 270 -7.54 7.38 13.11
N SER A 271 -6.28 7.78 13.11
CA SER A 271 -5.47 7.80 11.88
C SER A 271 -5.23 6.39 11.33
N LEU A 272 -5.14 5.37 12.18
CA LEU A 272 -5.02 3.98 11.79
C LEU A 272 -6.35 3.42 11.24
N GLU A 273 -7.47 3.74 11.89
CA GLU A 273 -8.81 3.39 11.43
C GLU A 273 -9.12 4.03 10.06
N MET A 274 -8.62 5.24 9.81
CA MET A 274 -8.72 5.91 8.51
C MET A 274 -8.00 5.11 7.41
N ILE A 275 -6.81 4.56 7.67
CA ILE A 275 -6.09 3.69 6.72
C ILE A 275 -6.95 2.48 6.37
N ALA A 276 -7.54 1.81 7.37
CA ALA A 276 -8.42 0.66 7.17
C ALA A 276 -9.66 1.04 6.32
N SER A 277 -10.28 2.19 6.58
CA SER A 277 -11.42 2.71 5.83
C SER A 277 -11.08 2.97 4.36
N ILE A 278 -9.95 3.63 4.08
CA ILE A 278 -9.48 3.90 2.71
C ILE A 278 -9.11 2.61 1.98
N ASN A 279 -8.57 1.63 2.71
CA ASN A 279 -8.29 0.30 2.15
C ASN A 279 -9.57 -0.54 1.96
N ARG A 280 -10.73 -0.07 2.40
CA ARG A 280 -12.01 -0.80 2.36
C ARG A 280 -11.94 -2.16 3.05
N THR A 281 -11.09 -2.27 4.06
CA THR A 281 -10.88 -3.50 4.82
C THR A 281 -11.29 -3.26 6.28
N PRO A 282 -12.08 -4.11 6.92
CA PRO A 282 -12.41 -3.98 8.32
C PRO A 282 -11.16 -3.86 9.20
N ALA A 283 -11.18 -2.92 10.15
CA ALA A 283 -10.02 -2.65 11.01
C ALA A 283 -9.59 -3.90 11.81
N VAL A 284 -10.55 -4.72 12.22
CA VAL A 284 -10.29 -6.02 12.90
C VAL A 284 -9.42 -6.92 12.04
N LYS A 285 -9.75 -7.03 10.76
CA LYS A 285 -9.05 -7.89 9.81
C LYS A 285 -7.67 -7.36 9.45
N LEU A 286 -7.58 -6.06 9.19
CA LEU A 286 -6.32 -5.43 8.80
C LEU A 286 -5.32 -5.35 9.95
N LEU A 287 -5.80 -5.05 11.16
CA LEU A 287 -4.97 -4.68 12.31
C LEU A 287 -4.95 -5.77 13.39
N GLY A 288 -5.82 -6.77 13.31
CA GLY A 288 -5.98 -7.80 14.34
C GLY A 288 -6.46 -7.26 15.69
N ILE A 289 -7.07 -6.07 15.71
CA ILE A 289 -7.56 -5.40 16.92
C ILE A 289 -9.07 -5.35 16.93
N SER A 290 -9.69 -5.68 18.07
CA SER A 290 -11.13 -5.48 18.23
C SER A 290 -11.47 -3.98 18.22
N PRO A 291 -12.49 -3.54 17.46
CA PRO A 291 -12.94 -2.17 17.50
C PRO A 291 -13.42 -1.80 18.91
N SER A 292 -13.03 -0.63 19.40
CA SER A 292 -13.58 -0.10 20.65
C SER A 292 -14.84 0.68 20.34
N GLY A 293 -15.99 0.24 20.84
CA GLY A 293 -17.25 0.95 20.63
C GLY A 293 -18.49 0.05 20.75
N PHE A 294 -19.64 0.54 20.31
CA PHE A 294 -20.94 -0.13 20.41
C PHE A 294 -21.02 -1.49 19.68
N ASN A 295 -20.13 -1.78 18.75
CA ASN A 295 -20.04 -3.03 17.98
C ASN A 295 -18.75 -3.79 18.30
N ALA A 296 -18.37 -3.89 19.56
CA ALA A 296 -17.15 -4.59 19.99
C ALA A 296 -17.16 -6.12 19.77
N THR A 297 -18.27 -6.69 19.34
CA THR A 297 -18.37 -8.09 18.92
C THR A 297 -18.07 -8.17 17.43
N GLY A 298 -16.82 -8.37 17.06
CA GLY A 298 -16.36 -8.47 15.66
C GLY A 298 -16.90 -9.67 14.85
N ASP A 299 -17.98 -10.32 15.32
CA ASP A 299 -18.58 -11.51 14.68
C ASP A 299 -19.27 -11.21 13.34
N SER A 300 -19.52 -9.93 13.01
CA SER A 300 -20.14 -9.53 11.74
C SER A 300 -19.14 -9.08 10.68
N ASP A 301 -17.85 -8.98 11.03
CA ASP A 301 -16.81 -8.38 10.17
C ASP A 301 -15.77 -9.39 9.65
N ILE A 302 -16.05 -10.71 9.86
CA ILE A 302 -15.17 -11.80 9.42
C ILE A 302 -15.70 -12.46 8.15
#